data_0b4272da5e645ec929b0ce939861ce4f
#
_entry.id   0b4272da5e645ec929b0ce939861ce4f
#
_cell.length_a   1.000
_cell.length_b   1.000
_cell.length_c   1.000
_cell.angle_alpha   90.00
_cell.angle_beta   90.00
_cell.angle_gamma   90.00
#
_symmetry.space_group_name_H-M   'P 1'
#
loop_
_entity.id
_entity.type
_entity.pdbx_description
1 polymer ?
#
loop_
_entity_poly.entity_id
_entity_poly.type
_entity_poly.pdbx_seq_one_letter_code
_entity_poly.pdbx_strand_id
1 'polypeptide(L)'
;MATQPSTAPAPLLRADGLTRRVDGRAIVDGVTVEVQAGEVLAVVGASGSGKSSFLRLLSRLDEPTAGTVYLDGRDYRALPARELRRRVGLVLQSAWLFPGTVADNLRFGPASRGQRLDDAMVEDLLRRVDLAGYGERGVERLSGGEAQRVALARTLANGPEAILLDEPTSALDAATRDEVERLLRDIMAERSLACVLVTHDPGQARRLAGRVIVFEGGRLARQGTPEEVL
;
A
#
# COMPACT_ATOMS: atom_id res chain seq x y z
N MET A 1 17.22 21.61 -31.71
CA MET A 1 16.88 22.00 -30.33
C MET A 1 16.92 20.75 -29.49
N ALA A 2 17.92 20.59 -28.66
CA ALA A 2 18.03 19.44 -27.76
C ALA A 2 17.06 19.66 -26.59
N THR A 3 16.12 18.75 -26.41
CA THR A 3 15.20 18.71 -25.27
C THR A 3 16.06 18.50 -24.00
N GLN A 4 16.10 19.47 -23.10
CA GLN A 4 16.72 19.31 -21.79
C GLN A 4 16.00 18.15 -21.06
N PRO A 5 16.72 17.20 -20.44
CA PRO A 5 16.09 16.19 -19.63
C PRO A 5 15.37 16.85 -18.45
N SER A 6 14.12 16.48 -18.23
CA SER A 6 13.32 16.89 -17.09
C SER A 6 14.08 16.59 -15.79
N THR A 7 14.31 17.59 -14.96
CA THR A 7 15.00 17.50 -13.65
C THR A 7 14.11 16.95 -12.53
N ALA A 8 12.99 16.29 -12.85
CA ALA A 8 12.17 15.62 -11.86
C ALA A 8 12.94 14.43 -11.24
N PRO A 9 12.89 14.23 -9.92
CA PRO A 9 13.51 13.08 -9.29
C PRO A 9 12.94 11.78 -9.88
N ALA A 10 13.78 10.74 -9.95
CA ALA A 10 13.34 9.44 -10.44
C ALA A 10 12.21 8.88 -9.55
N PRO A 11 11.14 8.30 -10.14
CA PRO A 11 10.05 7.74 -9.37
C PRO A 11 10.52 6.55 -8.53
N LEU A 12 9.98 6.43 -7.31
CA LEU A 12 10.24 5.28 -6.45
C LEU A 12 9.60 4.00 -7.04
N LEU A 13 8.33 4.08 -7.46
CA LEU A 13 7.63 3.00 -8.14
C LEU A 13 7.19 3.47 -9.54
N ARG A 14 7.38 2.61 -10.55
CA ARG A 14 6.86 2.84 -11.90
C ARG A 14 6.28 1.54 -12.46
N ALA A 15 5.00 1.55 -12.77
CA ALA A 15 4.38 0.54 -13.63
C ALA A 15 4.53 1.00 -15.09
N ASP A 16 4.92 0.10 -15.99
CA ASP A 16 5.15 0.38 -17.40
C ASP A 16 4.43 -0.64 -18.27
N GLY A 17 3.33 -0.23 -18.91
CA GLY A 17 2.48 -1.08 -19.75
C GLY A 17 1.92 -2.30 -19.02
N LEU A 18 1.68 -2.18 -17.70
CA LEU A 18 1.37 -3.29 -16.83
C LEU A 18 0.04 -3.94 -17.23
N THR A 19 0.08 -5.22 -17.56
CA THR A 19 -1.08 -5.99 -18.04
C THR A 19 -1.20 -7.31 -17.30
N ARG A 20 -2.43 -7.69 -16.93
CA ARG A 20 -2.78 -8.98 -16.37
C ARG A 20 -3.99 -9.55 -17.09
N ARG A 21 -3.83 -10.72 -17.70
CA ARG A 21 -4.94 -11.48 -18.30
C ARG A 21 -5.20 -12.75 -17.49
N VAL A 22 -6.47 -13.03 -17.31
CA VAL A 22 -6.95 -14.28 -16.68
C VAL A 22 -8.03 -14.81 -17.60
N ASP A 23 -7.94 -16.05 -18.04
CA ASP A 23 -8.88 -16.72 -18.95
C ASP A 23 -9.21 -15.89 -20.20
N GLY A 24 -8.16 -15.28 -20.79
CA GLY A 24 -8.27 -14.41 -21.98
C GLY A 24 -8.80 -12.99 -21.71
N ARG A 25 -9.36 -12.70 -20.54
CA ARG A 25 -9.86 -11.38 -20.17
C ARG A 25 -8.80 -10.54 -19.53
N ALA A 26 -8.64 -9.30 -19.96
CA ALA A 26 -7.75 -8.34 -19.31
C ALA A 26 -8.40 -7.83 -18.01
N ILE A 27 -7.73 -8.06 -16.87
CA ILE A 27 -8.12 -7.53 -15.56
C ILE A 27 -7.40 -6.21 -15.29
N VAL A 28 -6.14 -6.11 -15.73
CA VAL A 28 -5.35 -4.88 -15.82
C VAL A 28 -4.83 -4.82 -17.25
N ASP A 29 -4.92 -3.67 -17.92
CA ASP A 29 -4.64 -3.56 -19.35
C ASP A 29 -3.82 -2.30 -19.69
N GLY A 30 -2.52 -2.48 -19.89
CA GLY A 30 -1.60 -1.46 -20.36
C GLY A 30 -1.39 -0.27 -19.41
N VAL A 31 -1.47 -0.48 -18.11
CA VAL A 31 -1.38 0.60 -17.12
C VAL A 31 0.06 1.09 -16.98
N THR A 32 0.26 2.38 -17.24
CA THR A 32 1.53 3.09 -17.00
C THR A 32 1.29 4.21 -16.01
N VAL A 33 2.01 4.17 -14.87
CA VAL A 33 1.92 5.17 -13.81
C VAL A 33 3.21 5.18 -12.99
N GLU A 34 3.58 6.36 -12.50
CA GLU A 34 4.73 6.59 -11.64
C GLU A 34 4.26 7.05 -10.26
N VAL A 35 5.00 6.71 -9.20
CA VAL A 35 4.76 7.16 -7.84
C VAL A 35 6.08 7.65 -7.27
N GLN A 36 6.10 8.90 -6.81
CA GLN A 36 7.28 9.52 -6.23
C GLN A 36 7.45 9.11 -4.76
N ALA A 37 8.67 9.21 -4.23
CA ALA A 37 8.88 9.09 -2.79
C ALA A 37 8.08 10.16 -2.04
N GLY A 38 7.36 9.75 -0.99
CA GLY A 38 6.49 10.64 -0.20
C GLY A 38 5.17 11.00 -0.88
N GLU A 39 4.89 10.51 -2.09
CA GLU A 39 3.62 10.75 -2.77
C GLU A 39 2.53 9.81 -2.26
N VAL A 40 1.33 10.35 -2.10
CA VAL A 40 0.11 9.56 -1.91
C VAL A 40 -0.71 9.60 -3.20
N LEU A 41 -0.74 8.47 -3.90
CA LEU A 41 -1.53 8.25 -5.10
C LEU A 41 -2.79 7.46 -4.75
N ALA A 42 -3.98 8.02 -4.98
CA ALA A 42 -5.21 7.25 -4.87
C ALA A 42 -5.57 6.58 -6.20
N VAL A 43 -6.07 5.35 -6.10
CA VAL A 43 -6.63 4.58 -7.22
C VAL A 43 -8.12 4.38 -6.94
N VAL A 44 -8.97 5.04 -7.71
CA VAL A 44 -10.42 4.97 -7.55
C VAL A 44 -11.08 4.29 -8.75
N GLY A 45 -12.31 3.84 -8.61
CA GLY A 45 -13.09 3.21 -9.67
C GLY A 45 -14.11 2.23 -9.12
N ALA A 46 -15.02 1.76 -9.98
CA ALA A 46 -16.05 0.81 -9.60
C ALA A 46 -15.51 -0.50 -9.03
N SER A 47 -16.31 -1.24 -8.27
CA SER A 47 -15.96 -2.60 -7.86
C SER A 47 -15.71 -3.48 -9.10
N GLY A 48 -14.67 -4.31 -9.03
CA GLY A 48 -14.25 -5.15 -10.16
C GLY A 48 -13.52 -4.43 -11.30
N SER A 49 -13.16 -3.14 -11.16
CA SER A 49 -12.42 -2.40 -12.20
C SER A 49 -10.93 -2.77 -12.30
N GLY A 50 -10.41 -3.66 -11.45
CA GLY A 50 -9.01 -4.13 -11.51
C GLY A 50 -8.05 -3.51 -10.48
N LYS A 51 -8.51 -2.63 -9.58
CA LYS A 51 -7.67 -1.90 -8.60
C LYS A 51 -6.86 -2.82 -7.68
N SER A 52 -7.49 -3.78 -7.03
CA SER A 52 -6.80 -4.74 -6.15
C SER A 52 -5.83 -5.62 -6.93
N SER A 53 -6.19 -6.01 -8.17
CA SER A 53 -5.28 -6.74 -9.05
C SER A 53 -4.06 -5.91 -9.41
N PHE A 54 -4.24 -4.60 -9.64
CA PHE A 54 -3.14 -3.68 -9.88
C PHE A 54 -2.18 -3.61 -8.67
N LEU A 55 -2.69 -3.48 -7.42
CA LEU A 55 -1.85 -3.53 -6.21
C LEU A 55 -1.09 -4.86 -6.08
N ARG A 56 -1.74 -5.98 -6.40
CA ARG A 56 -1.11 -7.32 -6.35
C ARG A 56 0.03 -7.44 -7.35
N LEU A 57 -0.07 -6.80 -8.52
CA LEU A 57 1.01 -6.72 -9.50
C LEU A 57 2.15 -5.84 -8.98
N LEU A 58 1.88 -4.68 -8.38
CA LEU A 58 2.90 -3.80 -7.82
C LEU A 58 3.73 -4.49 -6.72
N SER A 59 3.10 -5.35 -5.90
CA SER A 59 3.75 -6.11 -4.83
C SER A 59 4.31 -7.47 -5.28
N ARG A 60 4.15 -7.82 -6.56
CA ARG A 60 4.53 -9.12 -7.11
C ARG A 60 3.89 -10.30 -6.35
N LEU A 61 2.65 -10.13 -5.88
CA LEU A 61 1.79 -11.24 -5.45
C LEU A 61 1.20 -11.95 -6.66
N ASP A 62 0.95 -11.23 -7.74
CA ASP A 62 0.64 -11.76 -9.06
C ASP A 62 1.71 -11.33 -10.05
N GLU A 63 1.99 -12.17 -11.06
CA GLU A 63 2.90 -11.83 -12.15
C GLU A 63 2.11 -11.21 -13.31
N PRO A 64 2.63 -10.14 -13.94
CA PRO A 64 2.00 -9.55 -15.12
C PRO A 64 2.16 -10.48 -16.33
N THR A 65 1.19 -10.43 -17.24
CA THR A 65 1.26 -11.11 -18.54
C THR A 65 2.03 -10.27 -19.58
N ALA A 66 2.11 -8.95 -19.38
CA ALA A 66 2.95 -8.04 -20.15
C ALA A 66 3.28 -6.79 -19.30
N GLY A 67 4.30 -6.04 -19.72
CA GLY A 67 4.80 -4.90 -18.97
C GLY A 67 5.64 -5.29 -17.77
N THR A 68 6.06 -4.33 -16.99
CA THR A 68 6.85 -4.55 -15.77
C THR A 68 6.65 -3.44 -14.75
N VAL A 69 7.15 -3.67 -13.53
CA VAL A 69 7.25 -2.67 -12.46
C VAL A 69 8.72 -2.40 -12.18
N TYR A 70 9.06 -1.15 -12.00
CA TYR A 70 10.37 -0.72 -11.54
C TYR A 70 10.26 -0.19 -10.12
N LEU A 71 11.20 -0.61 -9.27
CA LEU A 71 11.41 -0.05 -7.94
C LEU A 71 12.77 0.63 -7.93
N ASP A 72 12.79 1.93 -7.69
CA ASP A 72 14.02 2.73 -7.71
C ASP A 72 14.82 2.53 -9.01
N GLY A 73 14.13 2.59 -10.15
CA GLY A 73 14.67 2.43 -11.50
C GLY A 73 15.08 0.99 -11.89
N ARG A 74 14.96 0.01 -10.98
CA ARG A 74 15.32 -1.40 -11.24
C ARG A 74 14.06 -2.22 -11.52
N ASP A 75 14.10 -3.06 -12.55
CA ASP A 75 13.06 -4.07 -12.78
C ASP A 75 12.90 -4.93 -11.52
N TYR A 76 11.69 -4.96 -10.96
CA TYR A 76 11.43 -5.67 -9.71
C TYR A 76 11.64 -7.20 -9.81
N ARG A 77 11.64 -7.76 -11.04
CA ARG A 77 11.94 -9.17 -11.27
C ARG A 77 13.40 -9.53 -11.01
N ALA A 78 14.30 -8.54 -11.07
CA ALA A 78 15.69 -8.70 -10.68
C ALA A 78 15.90 -8.80 -9.15
N LEU A 79 14.88 -8.47 -8.36
CA LEU A 79 14.89 -8.59 -6.91
C LEU A 79 14.25 -9.91 -6.48
N PRO A 80 14.75 -10.58 -5.43
CA PRO A 80 14.02 -11.65 -4.77
C PRO A 80 12.64 -11.14 -4.31
N ALA A 81 11.57 -11.87 -4.58
CA ALA A 81 10.19 -11.43 -4.27
C ALA A 81 10.00 -11.06 -2.79
N ARG A 82 10.75 -11.71 -1.88
CA ARG A 82 10.74 -11.40 -0.45
C ARG A 82 11.35 -10.03 -0.16
N GLU A 83 12.44 -9.67 -0.84
CA GLU A 83 13.07 -8.36 -0.69
C GLU A 83 12.17 -7.26 -1.25
N LEU A 84 11.59 -7.46 -2.43
CA LEU A 84 10.61 -6.54 -2.99
C LEU A 84 9.47 -6.29 -2.00
N ARG A 85 8.82 -7.33 -1.47
CA ARG A 85 7.68 -7.21 -0.53
C ARG A 85 8.06 -6.66 0.84
N ARG A 86 9.34 -6.62 1.18
CA ARG A 86 9.84 -5.85 2.33
C ARG A 86 9.83 -4.36 2.03
N ARG A 87 10.35 -3.96 0.85
CA ARG A 87 10.44 -2.55 0.44
C ARG A 87 9.08 -1.97 0.03
N VAL A 88 8.20 -2.82 -0.53
CA VAL A 88 6.83 -2.46 -0.94
C VAL A 88 5.85 -3.27 -0.09
N GLY A 89 5.41 -2.68 1.00
CA GLY A 89 4.47 -3.30 1.93
C GLY A 89 3.05 -3.29 1.37
N LEU A 90 2.26 -4.33 1.66
CA LEU A 90 0.85 -4.40 1.27
C LEU A 90 -0.02 -4.63 2.49
N VAL A 91 -1.05 -3.81 2.66
CA VAL A 91 -2.14 -3.96 3.62
C VAL A 91 -3.41 -4.27 2.84
N LEU A 92 -3.99 -5.42 3.09
CA LEU A 92 -5.21 -5.90 2.42
C LEU A 92 -6.45 -5.32 3.09
N GLN A 93 -7.57 -5.32 2.36
CA GLN A 93 -8.89 -4.91 2.82
C GLN A 93 -9.32 -5.64 4.11
N SER A 94 -9.12 -6.95 4.18
CA SER A 94 -9.34 -7.73 5.39
C SER A 94 -8.00 -8.00 6.07
N ALA A 95 -7.86 -7.55 7.30
CA ALA A 95 -6.68 -7.82 8.10
C ALA A 95 -6.57 -9.33 8.37
N TRP A 96 -5.54 -9.94 7.82
CA TRP A 96 -5.17 -11.30 8.16
C TRP A 96 -3.95 -11.28 9.10
N LEU A 97 -4.11 -11.84 10.29
CA LEU A 97 -3.06 -11.90 11.32
C LEU A 97 -2.69 -13.36 11.58
N PHE A 98 -1.42 -13.60 11.90
CA PHE A 98 -0.98 -14.91 12.36
C PHE A 98 -1.52 -15.18 13.77
N PRO A 99 -1.87 -16.43 14.12
CA PRO A 99 -2.21 -16.80 15.50
C PRO A 99 -1.10 -16.41 16.47
N GLY A 100 -1.47 -16.00 17.68
CA GLY A 100 -0.54 -15.56 18.72
C GLY A 100 -0.82 -14.13 19.18
N THR A 101 0.21 -13.46 19.67
CA THR A 101 0.08 -12.09 20.18
C THR A 101 0.23 -11.04 19.07
N VAL A 102 -0.14 -9.81 19.38
CA VAL A 102 0.13 -8.64 18.54
C VAL A 102 1.64 -8.49 18.32
N ALA A 103 2.44 -8.62 19.38
CA ALA A 103 3.90 -8.54 19.29
C ALA A 103 4.51 -9.62 18.37
N ASP A 104 3.99 -10.84 18.39
CA ASP A 104 4.43 -11.92 17.50
C ASP A 104 4.21 -11.53 16.03
N ASN A 105 3.07 -10.91 15.72
CA ASN A 105 2.75 -10.44 14.38
C ASN A 105 3.74 -9.36 13.88
N LEU A 106 4.09 -8.39 14.74
CA LEU A 106 5.04 -7.35 14.39
C LEU A 106 6.46 -7.90 14.20
N ARG A 107 6.86 -8.85 15.04
CA ARG A 107 8.19 -9.49 15.01
C ARG A 107 8.39 -10.45 13.84
N PHE A 108 7.32 -10.99 13.28
CA PHE A 108 7.38 -12.05 12.26
C PHE A 108 8.26 -11.68 11.04
N GLY A 109 8.02 -10.52 10.45
CA GLY A 109 8.76 -10.05 9.27
C GLY A 109 10.24 -9.82 9.55
N PRO A 110 10.62 -9.00 10.55
CA PRO A 110 12.01 -8.81 10.97
C PRO A 110 12.70 -10.11 11.36
N ALA A 111 12.10 -10.95 12.21
CA ALA A 111 12.67 -12.22 12.65
C ALA A 111 13.01 -13.16 11.47
N SER A 112 12.16 -13.17 10.44
CA SER A 112 12.41 -13.95 9.23
C SER A 112 13.68 -13.56 8.47
N ARG A 113 14.31 -12.43 8.82
CA ARG A 113 15.57 -11.91 8.28
C ARG A 113 16.70 -11.89 9.31
N GLY A 114 16.51 -12.54 10.46
CA GLY A 114 17.47 -12.53 11.57
C GLY A 114 17.55 -11.19 12.32
N GLN A 115 16.61 -10.28 12.11
CA GLN A 115 16.50 -9.02 12.85
C GLN A 115 15.62 -9.20 14.07
N ARG A 116 16.01 -8.59 15.19
CA ARG A 116 15.23 -8.63 16.42
C ARG A 116 14.53 -7.30 16.63
N LEU A 117 13.21 -7.35 16.83
CA LEU A 117 12.44 -6.25 17.42
C LEU A 117 12.34 -6.54 18.93
N ASP A 118 12.94 -5.69 19.74
CA ASP A 118 12.74 -5.74 21.19
C ASP A 118 11.37 -5.14 21.60
N ASP A 119 11.03 -5.23 22.88
CA ASP A 119 9.73 -4.80 23.38
C ASP A 119 9.53 -3.30 23.24
N ALA A 120 10.59 -2.51 23.36
CA ALA A 120 10.52 -1.06 23.18
C ALA A 120 10.22 -0.66 21.72
N MET A 121 10.82 -1.35 20.75
CA MET A 121 10.54 -1.17 19.33
C MET A 121 9.11 -1.59 18.96
N VAL A 122 8.63 -2.70 19.53
CA VAL A 122 7.24 -3.15 19.36
C VAL A 122 6.28 -2.10 19.90
N GLU A 123 6.52 -1.62 21.13
CA GLU A 123 5.67 -0.62 21.76
C GLU A 123 5.68 0.73 21.01
N ASP A 124 6.82 1.12 20.41
CA ASP A 124 6.91 2.30 19.57
C ASP A 124 6.02 2.17 18.32
N LEU A 125 6.08 1.03 17.64
CA LEU A 125 5.22 0.74 16.50
C LEU A 125 3.73 0.73 16.90
N LEU A 126 3.39 0.18 18.05
CA LEU A 126 2.03 0.12 18.56
C LEU A 126 1.49 1.51 18.93
N ARG A 127 2.30 2.37 19.55
CA ARG A 127 1.92 3.77 19.80
C ARG A 127 1.61 4.52 18.51
N ARG A 128 2.37 4.27 17.44
CA ARG A 128 2.17 4.90 16.12
C ARG A 128 0.88 4.49 15.44
N VAL A 129 0.24 3.40 15.87
CA VAL A 129 -1.06 2.93 15.37
C VAL A 129 -2.17 3.02 16.43
N ASP A 130 -1.99 3.84 17.46
CA ASP A 130 -2.92 4.05 18.58
C ASP A 130 -3.32 2.72 19.30
N LEU A 131 -2.35 1.81 19.47
CA LEU A 131 -2.51 0.51 20.14
C LEU A 131 -1.47 0.30 21.25
N ALA A 132 -1.07 1.38 21.95
CA ALA A 132 -0.12 1.29 23.06
C ALA A 132 -0.57 0.23 24.09
N GLY A 133 0.37 -0.60 24.55
CA GLY A 133 0.12 -1.65 25.53
C GLY A 133 -0.55 -2.93 24.98
N TYR A 134 -0.80 -3.03 23.68
CA TYR A 134 -1.46 -4.21 23.08
C TYR A 134 -0.51 -5.38 22.79
N GLY A 135 0.79 -5.23 23.04
CA GLY A 135 1.80 -6.22 22.63
C GLY A 135 1.47 -7.67 22.98
N GLU A 136 1.07 -7.92 24.23
CA GLU A 136 0.76 -9.28 24.74
C GLU A 136 -0.70 -9.70 24.47
N ARG A 137 -1.51 -8.87 23.82
CA ARG A 137 -2.91 -9.21 23.53
C ARG A 137 -2.99 -10.23 22.40
N GLY A 138 -3.80 -11.29 22.60
CA GLY A 138 -4.08 -12.27 21.56
C GLY A 138 -4.87 -11.65 20.41
N VAL A 139 -4.50 -11.97 19.17
CA VAL A 139 -5.13 -11.38 17.97
C VAL A 139 -6.59 -11.75 17.81
N GLU A 140 -7.04 -12.84 18.40
CA GLU A 140 -8.44 -13.30 18.39
C GLU A 140 -9.39 -12.40 19.20
N ARG A 141 -8.83 -11.49 19.99
CA ARG A 141 -9.57 -10.54 20.84
C ARG A 141 -9.67 -9.14 20.24
N LEU A 142 -9.16 -8.97 19.04
CA LEU A 142 -9.14 -7.66 18.37
C LEU A 142 -10.45 -7.40 17.62
N SER A 143 -10.93 -6.16 17.70
CA SER A 143 -11.94 -5.65 16.77
C SER A 143 -11.38 -5.59 15.35
N GLY A 144 -12.25 -5.44 14.34
CA GLY A 144 -11.81 -5.30 12.94
C GLY A 144 -10.88 -4.09 12.74
N GLY A 145 -11.16 -2.96 13.38
CA GLY A 145 -10.31 -1.76 13.30
C GLY A 145 -8.96 -1.95 14.01
N GLU A 146 -8.94 -2.60 15.18
CA GLU A 146 -7.69 -2.94 15.87
C GLU A 146 -6.84 -3.90 15.04
N ALA A 147 -7.46 -4.93 14.45
CA ALA A 147 -6.76 -5.88 13.56
C ALA A 147 -6.16 -5.18 12.33
N GLN A 148 -6.89 -4.21 11.75
CA GLN A 148 -6.38 -3.42 10.62
C GLN A 148 -5.17 -2.56 11.03
N ARG A 149 -5.21 -1.93 12.20
CA ARG A 149 -4.08 -1.16 12.74
C ARG A 149 -2.87 -2.06 13.07
N VAL A 150 -3.10 -3.27 13.57
CA VAL A 150 -2.02 -4.27 13.77
C VAL A 150 -1.41 -4.70 12.42
N ALA A 151 -2.22 -4.92 11.39
CA ALA A 151 -1.72 -5.25 10.04
C ALA A 151 -0.88 -4.12 9.44
N LEU A 152 -1.27 -2.86 9.67
CA LEU A 152 -0.49 -1.69 9.31
C LEU A 152 0.83 -1.63 10.08
N ALA A 153 0.82 -1.77 11.42
CA ALA A 153 2.02 -1.80 12.26
C ALA A 153 2.99 -2.92 11.85
N ARG A 154 2.47 -4.12 11.57
CA ARG A 154 3.25 -5.25 11.04
C ARG A 154 3.93 -4.92 9.70
N THR A 155 3.24 -4.21 8.84
CA THR A 155 3.80 -3.75 7.55
C THR A 155 4.92 -2.74 7.79
N LEU A 156 4.70 -1.76 8.66
CA LEU A 156 5.69 -0.73 9.04
C LEU A 156 6.92 -1.31 9.75
N ALA A 157 6.77 -2.39 10.52
CA ALA A 157 7.86 -3.10 11.19
C ALA A 157 8.94 -3.60 10.20
N ASN A 158 8.60 -3.75 8.93
CA ASN A 158 9.54 -4.13 7.88
C ASN A 158 10.36 -2.96 7.33
N GLY A 159 10.06 -1.71 7.70
CA GLY A 159 10.70 -0.50 7.16
C GLY A 159 10.49 -0.34 5.65
N PRO A 160 9.23 -0.34 5.16
CA PRO A 160 8.96 -0.22 3.73
C PRO A 160 9.29 1.19 3.22
N GLU A 161 9.60 1.29 1.94
CA GLU A 161 9.78 2.55 1.19
C GLU A 161 8.47 2.99 0.53
N ALA A 162 7.63 2.01 0.19
CA ALA A 162 6.28 2.24 -0.29
C ALA A 162 5.28 1.34 0.44
N ILE A 163 4.06 1.84 0.62
CA ILE A 163 2.93 1.07 1.16
C ILE A 163 1.78 1.06 0.17
N LEU A 164 1.21 -0.11 -0.04
CA LEU A 164 0.03 -0.34 -0.85
C LEU A 164 -1.13 -0.64 0.09
N LEU A 165 -2.20 0.12 -0.02
CA LEU A 165 -3.38 0.01 0.84
C LEU A 165 -4.59 -0.37 -0.01
N ASP A 166 -5.13 -1.55 0.20
CA ASP A 166 -6.31 -2.04 -0.51
C ASP A 166 -7.56 -1.85 0.36
N GLU A 167 -8.31 -0.77 0.12
CA GLU A 167 -9.53 -0.39 0.83
C GLU A 167 -9.40 -0.48 2.37
N PRO A 168 -8.40 0.18 2.99
CA PRO A 168 -7.98 -0.08 4.38
C PRO A 168 -9.04 0.23 5.43
N THR A 169 -10.12 0.92 5.07
CA THR A 169 -11.18 1.38 5.99
C THR A 169 -12.57 0.94 5.58
N SER A 170 -12.73 0.16 4.50
CA SER A 170 -14.04 -0.17 3.92
C SER A 170 -14.94 -0.99 4.84
N ALA A 171 -14.35 -1.80 5.74
CA ALA A 171 -15.09 -2.64 6.70
C ALA A 171 -15.28 -1.98 8.07
N LEU A 172 -14.90 -0.69 8.23
CA LEU A 172 -14.94 0.02 9.50
C LEU A 172 -16.16 0.93 9.60
N ASP A 173 -16.67 1.10 10.82
CA ASP A 173 -17.65 2.15 11.13
C ASP A 173 -17.04 3.54 10.94
N ALA A 174 -17.89 4.57 10.90
CA ALA A 174 -17.46 5.94 10.58
C ALA A 174 -16.41 6.49 11.55
N ALA A 175 -16.59 6.28 12.87
CA ALA A 175 -15.66 6.81 13.88
C ALA A 175 -14.28 6.14 13.76
N THR A 176 -14.24 4.83 13.67
CA THR A 176 -13.00 4.04 13.49
C THR A 176 -12.32 4.37 12.16
N ARG A 177 -13.10 4.64 11.10
CA ARG A 177 -12.57 5.07 9.79
C ARG A 177 -11.79 6.38 9.91
N ASP A 178 -12.38 7.40 10.56
CA ASP A 178 -11.76 8.72 10.73
C ASP A 178 -10.44 8.62 11.53
N GLU A 179 -10.41 7.77 12.56
CA GLU A 179 -9.20 7.48 13.34
C GLU A 179 -8.10 6.86 12.46
N VAL A 180 -8.44 5.84 11.66
CA VAL A 180 -7.47 5.17 10.77
C VAL A 180 -6.99 6.10 9.67
N GLU A 181 -7.84 6.94 9.10
CA GLU A 181 -7.44 7.93 8.08
C GLU A 181 -6.49 8.99 8.64
N ARG A 182 -6.74 9.49 9.86
CA ARG A 182 -5.83 10.40 10.55
C ARG A 182 -4.47 9.73 10.75
N LEU A 183 -4.46 8.51 11.28
CA LEU A 183 -3.26 7.72 11.49
C LEU A 183 -2.46 7.50 10.20
N LEU A 184 -3.12 7.13 9.10
CA LEU A 184 -2.46 6.95 7.81
C LEU A 184 -1.80 8.25 7.34
N ARG A 185 -2.48 9.39 7.49
CA ARG A 185 -1.93 10.71 7.14
C ARG A 185 -0.66 11.03 7.94
N ASP A 186 -0.70 10.81 9.25
CA ASP A 186 0.43 11.08 10.14
C ASP A 186 1.63 10.21 9.79
N ILE A 187 1.42 8.91 9.56
CA ILE A 187 2.48 7.96 9.15
C ILE A 187 3.11 8.34 7.81
N MET A 188 2.30 8.72 6.82
CA MET A 188 2.79 9.11 5.50
C MET A 188 3.61 10.40 5.57
N ALA A 189 3.18 11.38 6.37
CA ALA A 189 3.88 12.64 6.56
C ALA A 189 5.26 12.47 7.24
N GLU A 190 5.35 11.61 8.27
CA GLU A 190 6.58 11.42 9.04
C GLU A 190 7.74 10.82 8.25
N ARG A 191 7.48 9.93 7.30
CA ARG A 191 8.52 9.08 6.69
C ARG A 191 8.80 9.36 5.23
N SER A 192 8.19 10.35 4.60
CA SER A 192 8.23 10.48 3.14
C SER A 192 7.88 9.15 2.45
N LEU A 193 6.98 8.38 3.05
CA LEU A 193 6.58 7.06 2.60
C LEU A 193 5.70 7.20 1.35
N ALA A 194 6.09 6.58 0.25
CA ALA A 194 5.21 6.51 -0.91
C ALA A 194 3.99 5.65 -0.59
N CYS A 195 2.81 6.07 -1.03
CA CYS A 195 1.58 5.34 -0.77
C CYS A 195 0.74 5.20 -2.06
N VAL A 196 0.28 3.98 -2.33
CA VAL A 196 -0.78 3.73 -3.32
C VAL A 196 -2.01 3.27 -2.57
N LEU A 197 -3.04 4.11 -2.53
CA LEU A 197 -4.29 3.89 -1.81
C LEU A 197 -5.40 3.51 -2.79
N VAL A 198 -5.87 2.28 -2.75
CA VAL A 198 -7.11 1.87 -3.42
C VAL A 198 -8.29 2.19 -2.53
N THR A 199 -9.27 2.90 -3.07
CA THR A 199 -10.52 3.19 -2.38
C THR A 199 -11.67 3.35 -3.37
N HIS A 200 -12.88 3.04 -2.92
CA HIS A 200 -14.11 3.38 -3.64
C HIS A 200 -14.79 4.65 -3.06
N ASP A 201 -14.22 5.24 -2.00
CA ASP A 201 -14.69 6.50 -1.40
C ASP A 201 -13.92 7.70 -1.98
N PRO A 202 -14.55 8.54 -2.84
CA PRO A 202 -13.93 9.76 -3.36
C PRO A 202 -13.57 10.76 -2.26
N GLY A 203 -14.32 10.78 -1.17
CA GLY A 203 -14.03 11.64 -0.02
C GLY A 203 -12.72 11.26 0.65
N GLN A 204 -12.45 9.97 0.84
CA GLN A 204 -11.17 9.47 1.35
C GLN A 204 -10.01 9.84 0.42
N ALA A 205 -10.18 9.66 -0.89
CA ALA A 205 -9.18 10.04 -1.87
C ALA A 205 -8.85 11.54 -1.78
N ARG A 206 -9.87 12.43 -1.66
CA ARG A 206 -9.66 13.89 -1.49
C ARG A 206 -8.93 14.24 -0.19
N ARG A 207 -9.19 13.51 0.89
CA ARG A 207 -8.56 13.80 2.20
C ARG A 207 -7.11 13.35 2.30
N LEU A 208 -6.73 12.29 1.58
CA LEU A 208 -5.45 11.63 1.76
C LEU A 208 -4.47 11.78 0.59
N ALA A 209 -4.96 11.90 -0.65
CA ALA A 209 -4.11 11.82 -1.83
C ALA A 209 -3.81 13.19 -2.44
N GLY A 210 -2.56 13.37 -2.90
CA GLY A 210 -2.18 14.51 -3.72
C GLY A 210 -2.49 14.31 -5.21
N ARG A 211 -2.62 13.04 -5.65
CA ARG A 211 -2.97 12.69 -7.02
C ARG A 211 -3.90 11.48 -7.04
N VAL A 212 -4.78 11.46 -8.02
CA VAL A 212 -5.79 10.40 -8.21
C VAL A 212 -5.69 9.84 -9.62
N ILE A 213 -5.83 8.53 -9.73
CA ILE A 213 -6.06 7.84 -11.01
C ILE A 213 -7.41 7.11 -10.94
N VAL A 214 -8.16 7.15 -12.03
CA VAL A 214 -9.44 6.46 -12.18
C VAL A 214 -9.26 5.21 -13.02
N PHE A 215 -9.65 4.08 -12.46
CA PHE A 215 -9.63 2.78 -13.13
C PHE A 215 -11.01 2.46 -13.70
N GLU A 216 -11.07 2.19 -15.01
CA GLU A 216 -12.26 1.74 -15.70
C GLU A 216 -11.91 0.54 -16.59
N GLY A 217 -12.57 -0.60 -16.38
CA GLY A 217 -12.35 -1.80 -17.18
C GLY A 217 -10.89 -2.30 -17.25
N GLY A 218 -10.14 -2.16 -16.16
CA GLY A 218 -8.74 -2.57 -16.08
C GLY A 218 -7.73 -1.53 -16.58
N ARG A 219 -8.18 -0.37 -17.05
CA ARG A 219 -7.36 0.69 -17.63
C ARG A 219 -7.33 1.93 -16.75
N LEU A 220 -6.26 2.71 -16.89
CA LEU A 220 -6.20 4.07 -16.38
C LEU A 220 -7.00 4.96 -17.35
N ALA A 221 -8.17 5.43 -16.92
CA ALA A 221 -9.06 6.26 -17.72
C ALA A 221 -8.74 7.76 -17.59
N ARG A 222 -8.47 8.21 -16.35
CA ARG A 222 -8.16 9.63 -16.04
C ARG A 222 -7.13 9.69 -14.91
N GLN A 223 -6.37 10.78 -14.85
CA GLN A 223 -5.47 11.12 -13.75
C GLN A 223 -5.38 12.63 -13.58
N GLY A 224 -5.15 13.08 -12.35
CA GLY A 224 -5.02 14.50 -12.00
C GLY A 224 -5.03 14.70 -10.49
N THR A 225 -5.19 15.95 -10.06
CA THR A 225 -5.47 16.24 -8.65
C THR A 225 -6.86 15.72 -8.26
N PRO A 226 -7.14 15.52 -6.97
CA PRO A 226 -8.48 15.12 -6.53
C PRO A 226 -9.61 16.03 -7.05
N GLU A 227 -9.35 17.34 -7.12
CA GLU A 227 -10.32 18.34 -7.57
C GLU A 227 -10.60 18.26 -9.09
N GLU A 228 -9.62 17.84 -9.90
CA GLU A 228 -9.75 17.73 -11.34
C GLU A 228 -10.46 16.44 -11.77
N VAL A 229 -10.37 15.38 -10.95
CA VAL A 229 -10.72 14.03 -11.38
C VAL A 229 -11.98 13.50 -10.67
N LEU A 230 -12.26 13.96 -9.43
CA LEU A 230 -13.37 13.53 -8.58
C LEU A 230 -14.46 14.60 -8.46
#